data_c4d2ab58741ed5b76be7b080df3a4208
#
_entry.id   c4d2ab58741ed5b76be7b080df3a4208
#
_cell.length_a   1.000
_cell.length_b   1.000
_cell.length_c   1.000
_cell.angle_alpha   90.00
_cell.angle_beta   90.00
_cell.angle_gamma   90.00
#
_symmetry.space_group_name_H-M   'P 1'
#
loop_
_entity.id
_entity.type
_entity.pdbx_description
1 polymer ?
#
loop_
_entity_poly.entity_id
_entity_poly.type
_entity_poly.pdbx_seq_one_letter_code
_entity_poly.pdbx_strand_id
1 'polypeptide(L)'
;MASVDIWGHVGAIMGASALLGHGDAPTMPLTDVIVRNAKPTGKTSKLSDERGLYLEVSPAGSKWWRLKYRFDGKEKRLALGVYPDVGLKDARERREAARKLLANGVDPGEHRKAQKQSRIDDVSNSFEVIAREWFAKYGTTWAATHSERTMRRLERDVFPWIGNRPIGDIHAPEILTVLRRIEARGAGETAHRALSNCGQVFRYAVATGRASRDPSGDLRGALSRVKKSHFAAKTDPEAVAGILRAMDGYEGTLPVRCAMRLAPLLFVRPGELRTAKWADIDLEEKQWRYVVTKTNTPHIVPLSRQAIEILNELQPLTGKGMYIFPSARTSSRPMSDNAILAAMRRAGIDKEEMTGHGFRAVARTILDEVLGVRPDFIEHQLAHAVKDPNGRAYNRTAHLPERRKMMQQWADYLDRLKAGSKVIPISKGA
;
A
#
# COMPACT_ATOMS: atom_id res chain seq x y z
N MET A 1 21.15 78.20 17.84
CA MET A 1 21.00 79.54 17.18
C MET A 1 19.89 79.38 16.23
N ALA A 2 18.80 79.88 16.61
CA ALA A 2 18.05 81.05 16.25
C ALA A 2 17.20 80.72 15.05
N SER A 3 15.93 80.62 15.25
CA SER A 3 14.86 81.58 15.52
C SER A 3 14.10 81.96 14.23
N VAL A 4 12.78 81.64 14.26
CA VAL A 4 11.74 82.70 14.34
C VAL A 4 11.43 83.32 12.97
N ASP A 5 10.29 83.55 12.45
CA ASP A 5 8.91 83.82 12.86
C ASP A 5 8.05 83.99 11.59
N ILE A 6 6.81 83.64 11.58
CA ILE A 6 5.54 84.38 11.91
C ILE A 6 4.86 85.05 10.69
N TRP A 7 3.50 84.83 10.63
CA TRP A 7 2.41 85.61 10.07
C TRP A 7 2.23 85.69 8.52
N GLY A 8 1.05 85.64 8.02
CA GLY A 8 -0.28 85.81 8.49
C GLY A 8 -1.27 85.89 7.34
N HIS A 9 -2.43 85.54 7.66
CA HIS A 9 -3.72 86.17 7.37
C HIS A 9 -4.33 86.32 5.96
N VAL A 10 -5.62 85.90 6.00
CA VAL A 10 -6.84 86.45 5.41
C VAL A 10 -7.25 85.95 4.03
N GLY A 11 -8.17 85.01 3.94
CA GLY A 11 -9.60 85.29 3.89
C GLY A 11 -10.12 85.27 2.49
N ALA A 12 -11.00 84.38 2.20
CA ALA A 12 -12.26 84.62 1.49
C ALA A 12 -13.03 83.33 1.23
N ILE A 13 -14.08 83.24 1.85
CA ILE A 13 -15.43 82.75 1.61
C ILE A 13 -15.76 82.66 0.11
N MET A 14 -16.26 81.53 -0.31
CA MET A 14 -17.45 81.28 -1.13
C MET A 14 -17.30 80.07 -2.03
N GLY A 15 -18.32 79.22 -1.94
CA GLY A 15 -18.49 78.13 -2.92
C GLY A 15 -19.03 76.85 -2.35
N ALA A 16 -20.10 76.87 -1.56
CA ALA A 16 -20.89 75.69 -1.30
C ALA A 16 -21.57 75.25 -2.59
N SER A 17 -20.92 74.34 -3.30
CA SER A 17 -21.59 73.57 -4.37
C SER A 17 -21.97 72.24 -3.82
N ALA A 18 -23.24 72.03 -3.69
CA ALA A 18 -23.92 70.85 -3.20
C ALA A 18 -23.48 69.59 -3.93
N LEU A 19 -22.76 68.75 -3.25
CA LEU A 19 -22.65 67.32 -3.55
C LEU A 19 -24.02 66.71 -3.19
N LEU A 20 -24.97 66.77 -4.11
CA LEU A 20 -26.16 65.93 -4.11
C LEU A 20 -25.68 64.45 -4.18
N GLY A 21 -25.50 63.87 -3.04
CA GLY A 21 -25.49 62.43 -2.91
C GLY A 21 -26.77 61.89 -3.52
N HIS A 22 -26.64 61.00 -4.52
CA HIS A 22 -27.74 60.17 -4.95
C HIS A 22 -28.20 59.35 -3.76
N GLY A 23 -29.14 59.89 -3.00
CA GLY A 23 -29.90 59.18 -1.98
C GLY A 23 -30.67 58.06 -2.67
N ASP A 24 -30.33 56.83 -2.37
CA ASP A 24 -31.21 55.70 -2.64
C ASP A 24 -32.57 56.03 -2.02
N ALA A 25 -33.60 56.11 -2.83
CA ALA A 25 -34.99 56.22 -2.37
C ALA A 25 -35.21 55.07 -1.36
N PRO A 26 -35.97 55.30 -0.27
CA PRO A 26 -36.19 54.27 0.75
C PRO A 26 -36.90 53.09 0.09
N THR A 27 -36.13 52.04 -0.20
CA THR A 27 -36.66 50.77 -0.70
C THR A 27 -37.35 50.08 0.47
N MET A 28 -38.65 49.81 0.33
CA MET A 28 -39.35 49.01 1.33
C MET A 28 -38.72 47.62 1.40
N PRO A 29 -38.41 47.12 2.61
CA PRO A 29 -37.81 45.82 2.75
C PRO A 29 -38.71 44.73 2.16
N LEU A 30 -38.11 43.74 1.49
CA LEU A 30 -38.86 42.62 0.94
C LEU A 30 -39.50 41.79 2.07
N THR A 31 -40.67 41.25 1.78
CA THR A 31 -41.34 40.26 2.63
C THR A 31 -41.36 38.90 1.95
N ASP A 32 -41.50 37.81 2.72
CA ASP A 32 -41.59 36.45 2.18
C ASP A 32 -42.77 36.31 1.19
N VAL A 33 -43.87 37.07 1.41
CA VAL A 33 -45.04 37.10 0.54
C VAL A 33 -44.69 37.69 -0.82
N ILE A 34 -43.96 38.81 -0.84
CA ILE A 34 -43.50 39.44 -2.08
C ILE A 34 -42.56 38.53 -2.85
N VAL A 35 -41.59 37.90 -2.16
CA VAL A 35 -40.61 36.94 -2.74
C VAL A 35 -41.32 35.74 -3.35
N ARG A 36 -42.30 35.17 -2.63
CA ARG A 36 -43.07 34.01 -3.10
C ARG A 36 -43.89 34.34 -4.35
N ASN A 37 -44.55 35.48 -4.34
CA ASN A 37 -45.49 35.93 -5.39
C ASN A 37 -44.79 36.60 -6.59
N ALA A 38 -43.48 36.82 -6.55
CA ALA A 38 -42.73 37.40 -7.67
C ALA A 38 -42.85 36.50 -8.92
N LYS A 39 -43.44 37.04 -9.98
CA LYS A 39 -43.69 36.37 -11.26
C LYS A 39 -42.69 36.84 -12.34
N PRO A 40 -42.31 35.98 -13.30
CA PRO A 40 -41.50 36.40 -14.44
C PRO A 40 -42.26 37.39 -15.32
N THR A 41 -41.56 38.41 -15.82
CA THR A 41 -42.13 39.52 -16.62
C THR A 41 -41.60 39.52 -18.06
N GLY A 42 -41.14 38.40 -18.60
CA GLY A 42 -40.54 38.33 -19.94
C GLY A 42 -39.10 38.88 -20.03
N LYS A 43 -38.68 39.69 -19.08
CA LYS A 43 -37.32 40.20 -18.90
C LYS A 43 -36.84 39.92 -17.48
N THR A 44 -35.53 39.91 -17.29
CA THR A 44 -34.97 39.78 -15.93
C THR A 44 -35.39 40.97 -15.08
N SER A 45 -36.15 40.74 -14.01
CA SER A 45 -36.58 41.75 -13.05
C SER A 45 -35.78 41.67 -11.75
N LYS A 46 -35.62 42.80 -11.06
CA LYS A 46 -34.91 42.93 -9.79
C LYS A 46 -35.82 43.51 -8.74
N LEU A 47 -35.99 42.80 -7.63
CA LEU A 47 -36.70 43.26 -6.47
C LEU A 47 -35.69 43.60 -5.38
N SER A 48 -35.49 44.89 -5.12
CA SER A 48 -34.46 45.35 -4.17
C SER A 48 -34.91 45.13 -2.72
N ASP A 49 -34.00 44.71 -1.90
CA ASP A 49 -34.08 44.69 -0.43
C ASP A 49 -33.10 45.73 0.13
N GLU A 50 -32.87 45.73 1.41
CA GLU A 50 -31.95 46.65 2.06
C GLU A 50 -30.45 46.31 1.79
N ARG A 51 -29.60 47.37 1.83
CA ARG A 51 -28.14 47.24 1.86
C ARG A 51 -27.53 46.46 0.69
N GLY A 52 -28.11 46.66 -0.52
CA GLY A 52 -27.57 46.05 -1.74
C GLY A 52 -28.03 44.63 -2.04
N LEU A 53 -28.87 44.04 -1.17
CA LEU A 53 -29.51 42.74 -1.43
C LEU A 53 -30.66 42.94 -2.43
N TYR A 54 -30.82 42.05 -3.37
CA TYR A 54 -31.98 42.00 -4.27
C TYR A 54 -32.27 40.57 -4.72
N LEU A 55 -33.54 40.34 -5.06
CA LEU A 55 -33.98 39.12 -5.73
C LEU A 55 -34.00 39.38 -7.24
N GLU A 56 -33.26 38.60 -7.98
CA GLU A 56 -33.25 38.59 -9.45
C GLU A 56 -34.19 37.47 -9.93
N VAL A 57 -35.26 37.84 -10.66
CA VAL A 57 -36.22 36.91 -11.24
C VAL A 57 -35.94 36.82 -12.73
N SER A 58 -35.58 35.63 -13.21
CA SER A 58 -35.32 35.39 -14.62
C SER A 58 -36.62 35.30 -15.44
N PRO A 59 -36.58 35.46 -16.77
CA PRO A 59 -37.73 35.22 -17.64
C PRO A 59 -38.31 33.81 -17.53
N ALA A 60 -37.47 32.82 -17.19
CA ALA A 60 -37.86 31.43 -16.96
C ALA A 60 -38.44 31.17 -15.55
N GLY A 61 -38.55 32.19 -14.70
CA GLY A 61 -39.13 32.08 -13.36
C GLY A 61 -38.13 31.71 -12.25
N SER A 62 -36.86 31.48 -12.55
CA SER A 62 -35.83 31.23 -11.53
C SER A 62 -35.57 32.49 -10.70
N LYS A 63 -35.47 32.32 -9.38
CA LYS A 63 -35.30 33.42 -8.42
C LYS A 63 -33.94 33.30 -7.74
N TRP A 64 -33.09 34.32 -7.91
CA TRP A 64 -31.71 34.31 -7.39
C TRP A 64 -31.48 35.45 -6.41
N TRP A 65 -30.97 35.17 -5.25
CA TRP A 65 -30.50 36.19 -4.31
C TRP A 65 -29.14 36.71 -4.75
N ARG A 66 -29.03 38.03 -4.88
CA ARG A 66 -27.83 38.74 -5.29
C ARG A 66 -27.52 39.86 -4.31
N LEU A 67 -26.21 40.07 -4.06
CA LEU A 67 -25.70 41.23 -3.34
C LEU A 67 -24.92 42.10 -4.32
N LYS A 68 -25.30 43.37 -4.46
CA LYS A 68 -24.55 44.40 -5.14
C LYS A 68 -23.68 45.11 -4.11
N TYR A 69 -22.39 45.24 -4.38
CA TYR A 69 -21.44 45.86 -3.47
C TYR A 69 -20.33 46.57 -4.26
N ARG A 70 -19.57 47.46 -3.59
CA ARG A 70 -18.36 48.08 -4.12
C ARG A 70 -17.16 47.61 -3.39
N PHE A 71 -16.08 47.35 -4.13
CA PHE A 71 -14.78 47.00 -3.59
C PHE A 71 -13.70 47.64 -4.46
N ASP A 72 -12.76 48.36 -3.88
CA ASP A 72 -11.70 49.14 -4.56
C ASP A 72 -12.29 50.04 -5.69
N GLY A 73 -13.36 50.76 -5.40
CA GLY A 73 -14.03 51.67 -6.33
C GLY A 73 -14.86 50.97 -7.42
N LYS A 74 -14.76 49.66 -7.58
CA LYS A 74 -15.48 48.88 -8.60
C LYS A 74 -16.77 48.29 -8.04
N GLU A 75 -17.85 48.38 -8.84
CA GLU A 75 -19.09 47.68 -8.53
C GLU A 75 -19.00 46.22 -8.86
N LYS A 76 -19.36 45.38 -7.91
CA LYS A 76 -19.34 43.91 -8.01
C LYS A 76 -20.67 43.31 -7.58
N ARG A 77 -20.91 42.06 -7.99
CA ARG A 77 -22.13 41.32 -7.71
C ARG A 77 -21.77 39.90 -7.15
N LEU A 78 -22.35 39.54 -6.01
CA LEU A 78 -22.22 38.23 -5.38
C LEU A 78 -23.56 37.49 -5.43
N ALA A 79 -23.54 36.23 -5.85
CA ALA A 79 -24.67 35.34 -5.74
C ALA A 79 -24.77 34.77 -4.30
N LEU A 80 -25.91 34.94 -3.64
CA LEU A 80 -26.15 34.48 -2.29
C LEU A 80 -26.93 33.15 -2.21
N GLY A 81 -27.59 32.75 -3.31
CA GLY A 81 -28.34 31.50 -3.40
C GLY A 81 -29.58 31.58 -4.26
N VAL A 82 -30.32 30.51 -4.35
CA VAL A 82 -31.54 30.37 -5.15
C VAL A 82 -32.73 30.20 -4.21
N TYR A 83 -33.81 30.91 -4.47
CA TYR A 83 -35.08 30.66 -3.79
C TYR A 83 -35.79 29.47 -4.46
N PRO A 84 -36.47 28.54 -3.74
CA PRO A 84 -36.74 28.58 -2.29
C PRO A 84 -35.66 28.00 -1.39
N ASP A 85 -34.60 27.35 -1.90
CA ASP A 85 -33.55 26.71 -1.08
C ASP A 85 -32.92 27.69 -0.10
N VAL A 86 -32.82 28.96 -0.47
CA VAL A 86 -32.39 30.07 0.37
C VAL A 86 -33.56 31.01 0.57
N GLY A 87 -34.10 31.05 1.80
CA GLY A 87 -35.18 31.97 2.19
C GLY A 87 -34.68 33.40 2.31
N LEU A 88 -35.61 34.35 2.51
CA LEU A 88 -35.27 35.77 2.69
C LEU A 88 -34.40 36.00 3.91
N LYS A 89 -34.70 35.31 5.03
CA LYS A 89 -33.90 35.37 6.25
C LYS A 89 -32.47 34.95 6.00
N ASP A 90 -32.28 33.78 5.36
CA ASP A 90 -30.96 33.26 5.07
C ASP A 90 -30.19 34.16 4.10
N ALA A 91 -30.87 34.75 3.12
CA ALA A 91 -30.27 35.69 2.18
C ALA A 91 -29.75 36.95 2.89
N ARG A 92 -30.49 37.45 3.88
CA ARG A 92 -30.09 38.59 4.74
C ARG A 92 -28.89 38.21 5.62
N GLU A 93 -28.87 37.03 6.23
CA GLU A 93 -27.73 36.53 7.01
C GLU A 93 -26.48 36.43 6.13
N ARG A 94 -26.58 35.86 4.93
CA ARG A 94 -25.46 35.76 3.97
C ARG A 94 -25.00 37.15 3.49
N ARG A 95 -25.90 38.12 3.33
CA ARG A 95 -25.55 39.51 3.08
C ARG A 95 -24.71 40.09 4.22
N GLU A 96 -25.15 39.93 5.47
CA GLU A 96 -24.40 40.46 6.62
C GLU A 96 -23.01 39.81 6.75
N ALA A 97 -22.91 38.51 6.50
CA ALA A 97 -21.60 37.82 6.45
C ALA A 97 -20.68 38.42 5.36
N ALA A 98 -21.22 38.68 4.16
CA ALA A 98 -20.46 39.32 3.08
C ALA A 98 -20.07 40.76 3.43
N ARG A 99 -20.94 41.53 4.10
CA ARG A 99 -20.64 42.88 4.54
C ARG A 99 -19.57 42.94 5.64
N LYS A 100 -19.52 41.94 6.52
CA LYS A 100 -18.40 41.81 7.52
C LYS A 100 -17.06 41.62 6.81
N LEU A 101 -16.99 40.81 5.74
CA LEU A 101 -15.77 40.65 4.94
C LEU A 101 -15.35 41.98 4.32
N LEU A 102 -16.29 42.71 3.72
CA LEU A 102 -16.03 44.02 3.13
C LEU A 102 -15.51 45.03 4.16
N ALA A 103 -16.10 45.05 5.35
CA ALA A 103 -15.67 45.94 6.44
C ALA A 103 -14.22 45.62 6.88
N ASN A 104 -13.78 44.37 6.73
CA ASN A 104 -12.42 43.93 7.00
C ASN A 104 -11.48 44.05 5.79
N GLY A 105 -11.88 44.74 4.71
CA GLY A 105 -11.05 44.90 3.52
C GLY A 105 -10.93 43.67 2.64
N VAL A 106 -11.81 42.67 2.80
CA VAL A 106 -11.77 41.41 2.03
C VAL A 106 -12.91 41.38 1.01
N ASP A 107 -12.57 41.08 -0.25
CA ASP A 107 -13.60 40.91 -1.30
C ASP A 107 -14.35 39.57 -1.10
N PRO A 108 -15.68 39.58 -0.84
CA PRO A 108 -16.42 38.32 -0.61
C PRO A 108 -16.45 37.39 -1.83
N GLY A 109 -16.36 37.96 -3.04
CA GLY A 109 -16.30 37.17 -4.28
C GLY A 109 -14.99 36.38 -4.40
N GLU A 110 -13.88 37.04 -4.18
CA GLU A 110 -12.56 36.41 -4.21
C GLU A 110 -12.36 35.44 -3.02
N HIS A 111 -12.85 35.83 -1.83
CA HIS A 111 -12.84 34.91 -0.68
C HIS A 111 -13.58 33.59 -0.95
N ARG A 112 -14.76 33.68 -1.59
CA ARG A 112 -15.52 32.47 -1.96
C ARG A 112 -14.83 31.62 -3.02
N LYS A 113 -14.18 32.26 -4.00
CA LYS A 113 -13.37 31.53 -5.01
C LYS A 113 -12.19 30.83 -4.36
N ALA A 114 -11.47 31.51 -3.47
CA ALA A 114 -10.35 30.93 -2.72
C ALA A 114 -10.79 29.74 -1.88
N GLN A 115 -11.92 29.84 -1.17
CA GLN A 115 -12.48 28.71 -0.41
C GLN A 115 -12.86 27.54 -1.31
N LYS A 116 -13.45 27.79 -2.48
CA LYS A 116 -13.78 26.73 -3.43
C LYS A 116 -12.53 26.05 -3.97
N GLN A 117 -11.49 26.83 -4.31
CA GLN A 117 -10.22 26.32 -4.78
C GLN A 117 -9.53 25.49 -3.68
N SER A 118 -9.46 26.00 -2.45
CA SER A 118 -8.93 25.26 -1.31
C SER A 118 -9.59 23.88 -1.13
N ARG A 119 -10.94 23.83 -1.21
CA ARG A 119 -11.65 22.54 -1.14
C ARG A 119 -11.31 21.59 -2.27
N ILE A 120 -11.09 22.11 -3.50
CA ILE A 120 -10.68 21.28 -4.64
C ILE A 120 -9.25 20.77 -4.41
N ASP A 121 -8.37 21.66 -3.93
CA ASP A 121 -6.99 21.33 -3.63
C ASP A 121 -6.90 20.32 -2.48
N ASP A 122 -7.72 20.45 -1.44
CA ASP A 122 -7.83 19.53 -0.32
C ASP A 122 -8.23 18.11 -0.78
N VAL A 123 -9.23 18.02 -1.68
CA VAL A 123 -9.65 16.73 -2.24
C VAL A 123 -8.57 16.12 -3.13
N SER A 124 -7.96 16.93 -4.00
CA SER A 124 -6.88 16.47 -4.92
C SER A 124 -5.60 16.10 -4.18
N ASN A 125 -5.36 16.67 -2.98
CA ASN A 125 -4.24 16.40 -2.11
C ASN A 125 -4.60 15.48 -0.93
N SER A 126 -5.71 14.75 -1.00
CA SER A 126 -6.06 13.78 0.03
C SER A 126 -5.04 12.63 0.06
N PHE A 127 -4.87 12.03 1.25
CA PHE A 127 -3.93 10.92 1.45
C PHE A 127 -4.18 9.77 0.47
N GLU A 128 -5.44 9.41 0.23
CA GLU A 128 -5.80 8.31 -0.69
C GLU A 128 -5.42 8.64 -2.13
N VAL A 129 -5.71 9.84 -2.62
CA VAL A 129 -5.37 10.25 -3.99
C VAL A 129 -3.85 10.16 -4.20
N ILE A 130 -3.08 10.69 -3.26
CA ILE A 130 -1.61 10.67 -3.33
C ILE A 130 -1.06 9.25 -3.17
N ALA A 131 -1.66 8.43 -2.31
CA ALA A 131 -1.25 7.03 -2.14
C ALA A 131 -1.52 6.21 -3.41
N ARG A 132 -2.62 6.44 -4.11
CA ARG A 132 -2.92 5.79 -5.39
C ARG A 132 -1.97 6.25 -6.50
N GLU A 133 -1.63 7.53 -6.54
CA GLU A 133 -0.63 8.07 -7.47
C GLU A 133 0.76 7.48 -7.22
N TRP A 134 1.20 7.47 -5.97
CA TRP A 134 2.43 6.80 -5.55
C TRP A 134 2.44 5.33 -5.96
N PHE A 135 1.35 4.63 -5.72
CA PHE A 135 1.22 3.22 -6.07
C PHE A 135 1.24 2.99 -7.59
N ALA A 136 0.57 3.82 -8.38
CA ALA A 136 0.61 3.73 -9.85
C ALA A 136 2.04 3.90 -10.39
N LYS A 137 2.83 4.78 -9.77
CA LYS A 137 4.22 5.03 -10.16
C LYS A 137 5.16 3.88 -9.78
N TYR A 138 5.06 3.34 -8.58
CA TYR A 138 6.04 2.38 -8.05
C TYR A 138 5.54 0.93 -8.05
N GLY A 139 4.24 0.71 -7.98
CA GLY A 139 3.62 -0.61 -7.85
C GLY A 139 3.89 -1.54 -9.03
N THR A 140 4.13 -1.00 -10.22
CA THR A 140 4.49 -1.78 -11.43
C THR A 140 5.88 -2.40 -11.35
N THR A 141 6.77 -1.85 -10.52
CA THR A 141 8.13 -2.39 -10.32
C THR A 141 8.18 -3.53 -9.31
N TRP A 142 7.08 -3.78 -8.61
CA TRP A 142 7.02 -4.80 -7.56
C TRP A 142 6.44 -6.11 -8.09
N ALA A 143 6.74 -7.21 -7.38
CA ALA A 143 6.05 -8.47 -7.64
C ALA A 143 4.53 -8.30 -7.43
N ALA A 144 3.72 -8.87 -8.32
CA ALA A 144 2.26 -8.69 -8.32
C ALA A 144 1.60 -8.96 -6.95
N THR A 145 2.04 -10.03 -6.26
CA THR A 145 1.55 -10.36 -4.92
C THR A 145 1.91 -9.33 -3.84
N HIS A 146 3.06 -8.66 -3.97
CA HIS A 146 3.46 -7.59 -3.06
C HIS A 146 2.63 -6.33 -3.31
N SER A 147 2.47 -5.97 -4.57
CA SER A 147 1.64 -4.86 -5.04
C SER A 147 0.20 -4.98 -4.50
N GLU A 148 -0.44 -6.11 -4.77
CA GLU A 148 -1.81 -6.39 -4.32
C GLU A 148 -1.95 -6.33 -2.79
N ARG A 149 -1.03 -6.93 -2.05
CA ARG A 149 -1.05 -6.90 -0.58
C ARG A 149 -0.83 -5.50 -0.01
N THR A 150 -0.04 -4.69 -0.67
CA THR A 150 0.22 -3.30 -0.25
C THR A 150 -1.03 -2.45 -0.44
N MET A 151 -1.66 -2.49 -1.61
CA MET A 151 -2.88 -1.72 -1.87
C MET A 151 -4.02 -2.19 -0.97
N ARG A 152 -4.27 -3.51 -0.89
CA ARG A 152 -5.30 -4.07 -0.01
C ARG A 152 -5.13 -3.65 1.46
N ARG A 153 -3.89 -3.51 1.95
CA ARG A 153 -3.61 -3.02 3.31
C ARG A 153 -4.00 -1.56 3.45
N LEU A 154 -3.65 -0.70 2.49
CA LEU A 154 -4.03 0.71 2.51
C LEU A 154 -5.55 0.87 2.45
N GLU A 155 -6.22 0.18 1.53
CA GLU A 155 -7.67 0.25 1.34
C GLU A 155 -8.46 -0.24 2.56
N ARG A 156 -8.03 -1.34 3.16
CA ARG A 156 -8.74 -1.94 4.29
C ARG A 156 -8.46 -1.23 5.62
N ASP A 157 -7.21 -0.83 5.84
CA ASP A 157 -6.71 -0.50 7.17
C ASP A 157 -6.40 0.98 7.36
N VAL A 158 -6.16 1.75 6.27
CA VAL A 158 -5.68 3.13 6.35
C VAL A 158 -6.69 4.12 5.75
N PHE A 159 -7.13 3.90 4.51
CA PHE A 159 -8.02 4.83 3.80
C PHE A 159 -9.35 5.12 4.53
N PRO A 160 -10.00 4.16 5.20
CA PRO A 160 -11.23 4.45 5.91
C PRO A 160 -11.11 5.52 7.01
N TRP A 161 -9.89 5.78 7.48
CA TRP A 161 -9.63 6.67 8.62
C TRP A 161 -8.98 8.00 8.25
N ILE A 162 -8.01 7.95 7.34
CA ILE A 162 -7.25 9.15 6.93
C ILE A 162 -7.24 9.39 5.42
N GLY A 163 -7.89 8.53 4.64
CA GLY A 163 -7.85 8.58 3.17
C GLY A 163 -8.34 9.89 2.58
N ASN A 164 -9.45 10.42 3.09
CA ASN A 164 -10.09 11.64 2.60
C ASN A 164 -9.49 12.94 3.17
N ARG A 165 -8.51 12.85 4.08
CA ARG A 165 -7.89 14.03 4.67
C ARG A 165 -6.80 14.58 3.77
N PRO A 166 -6.65 15.92 3.68
CA PRO A 166 -5.50 16.54 3.04
C PRO A 166 -4.22 16.00 3.69
N ILE A 167 -3.27 15.53 2.86
CA ILE A 167 -2.08 14.85 3.36
C ILE A 167 -1.19 15.76 4.22
N GLY A 168 -1.20 17.08 3.91
CA GLY A 168 -0.46 18.08 4.69
C GLY A 168 -0.95 18.28 6.12
N ASP A 169 -2.21 17.93 6.39
CA ASP A 169 -2.89 18.13 7.68
C ASP A 169 -2.90 16.88 8.56
N ILE A 170 -2.28 15.81 8.09
CA ILE A 170 -2.20 14.55 8.86
C ILE A 170 -0.95 14.57 9.72
N HIS A 171 -1.14 14.40 11.03
CA HIS A 171 -0.08 14.38 12.02
C HIS A 171 0.16 12.98 12.60
N ALA A 172 1.30 12.78 13.25
CA ALA A 172 1.70 11.49 13.81
C ALA A 172 0.66 10.83 14.74
N PRO A 173 -0.05 11.55 15.67
CA PRO A 173 -1.06 10.95 16.53
C PRO A 173 -2.22 10.29 15.78
N GLU A 174 -2.60 10.82 14.62
CA GLU A 174 -3.68 10.28 13.82
C GLU A 174 -3.26 8.97 13.13
N ILE A 175 -2.06 8.94 12.57
CA ILE A 175 -1.47 7.72 12.02
C ILE A 175 -1.37 6.67 13.12
N LEU A 176 -0.89 7.04 14.31
CA LEU A 176 -0.78 6.13 15.45
C LEU A 176 -2.14 5.53 15.84
N THR A 177 -3.19 6.32 15.83
CA THR A 177 -4.55 5.85 16.11
C THR A 177 -4.98 4.76 15.12
N VAL A 178 -4.70 4.94 13.83
CA VAL A 178 -4.97 3.93 12.79
C VAL A 178 -4.16 2.66 13.05
N LEU A 179 -2.87 2.80 13.36
CA LEU A 179 -1.98 1.66 13.59
C LEU A 179 -2.37 0.86 14.84
N ARG A 180 -2.77 1.52 15.92
CA ARG A 180 -3.26 0.86 17.15
C ARG A 180 -4.53 0.05 16.91
N ARG A 181 -5.41 0.47 16.01
CA ARG A 181 -6.57 -0.33 15.59
C ARG A 181 -6.16 -1.63 14.90
N ILE A 182 -5.06 -1.59 14.12
CA ILE A 182 -4.52 -2.79 13.50
C ILE A 182 -3.87 -3.70 14.56
N GLU A 183 -3.15 -3.13 15.54
CA GLU A 183 -2.57 -3.89 16.65
C GLU A 183 -3.64 -4.54 17.53
N ALA A 184 -4.72 -3.82 17.86
CA ALA A 184 -5.79 -4.31 18.74
C ALA A 184 -6.47 -5.58 18.22
N ARG A 185 -6.47 -5.83 16.90
CA ARG A 185 -6.97 -7.09 16.33
C ARG A 185 -5.89 -8.20 16.21
N GLY A 186 -4.75 -8.04 16.87
CA GLY A 186 -3.66 -9.03 16.90
C GLY A 186 -2.74 -9.01 15.65
N ALA A 187 -2.83 -7.98 14.79
CA ALA A 187 -2.11 -7.91 13.53
C ALA A 187 -0.89 -6.96 13.58
N GLY A 188 -0.04 -7.09 14.60
CA GLY A 188 1.10 -6.19 14.85
C GLY A 188 2.05 -6.06 13.67
N GLU A 189 2.42 -7.17 12.98
CA GLU A 189 3.25 -7.12 11.77
C GLU A 189 2.59 -6.31 10.64
N THR A 190 1.26 -6.40 10.52
CA THR A 190 0.51 -5.59 9.55
C THR A 190 0.55 -4.11 9.92
N ALA A 191 0.51 -3.75 11.21
CA ALA A 191 0.63 -2.38 11.67
C ALA A 191 2.00 -1.78 11.32
N HIS A 192 3.09 -2.52 11.56
CA HIS A 192 4.44 -2.09 11.15
C HIS A 192 4.57 -1.89 9.64
N ARG A 193 3.97 -2.79 8.85
CA ARG A 193 3.96 -2.65 7.38
C ARG A 193 3.10 -1.48 6.92
N ALA A 194 1.96 -1.23 7.58
CA ALA A 194 1.12 -0.08 7.30
C ALA A 194 1.87 1.23 7.59
N LEU A 195 2.57 1.34 8.72
CA LEU A 195 3.43 2.48 9.04
C LEU A 195 4.49 2.72 7.96
N SER A 196 5.17 1.65 7.52
CA SER A 196 6.16 1.74 6.45
C SER A 196 5.56 2.25 5.14
N ASN A 197 4.35 1.78 4.77
CA ASN A 197 3.65 2.24 3.57
C ASN A 197 3.21 3.70 3.69
N CYS A 198 2.65 4.12 4.84
CA CYS A 198 2.32 5.52 5.10
C CYS A 198 3.54 6.42 4.92
N GLY A 199 4.70 6.04 5.50
CA GLY A 199 5.93 6.81 5.34
C GLY A 199 6.40 6.91 3.89
N GLN A 200 6.22 5.87 3.07
CA GLN A 200 6.54 5.95 1.64
C GLN A 200 5.62 6.94 0.91
N VAL A 201 4.32 6.93 1.22
CA VAL A 201 3.35 7.87 0.66
C VAL A 201 3.67 9.30 1.08
N PHE A 202 3.96 9.54 2.37
CA PHE A 202 4.33 10.88 2.85
C PHE A 202 5.62 11.39 2.22
N ARG A 203 6.66 10.57 2.09
CA ARG A 203 7.90 10.96 1.40
C ARG A 203 7.65 11.30 -0.07
N TYR A 204 6.76 10.59 -0.73
CA TYR A 204 6.34 10.94 -2.08
C TYR A 204 5.60 12.27 -2.12
N ALA A 205 4.70 12.54 -1.16
CA ALA A 205 4.02 13.81 -1.04
C ALA A 205 4.98 14.97 -0.79
N VAL A 206 5.98 14.79 0.07
CA VAL A 206 7.04 15.78 0.30
C VAL A 206 7.84 16.05 -0.97
N ALA A 207 8.26 14.99 -1.67
CA ALA A 207 9.02 15.11 -2.92
C ALA A 207 8.23 15.81 -4.04
N THR A 208 6.90 15.76 -4.00
CA THR A 208 6.00 16.41 -4.96
C THR A 208 5.40 17.74 -4.47
N GLY A 209 5.88 18.26 -3.33
CA GLY A 209 5.47 19.56 -2.78
C GLY A 209 4.08 19.60 -2.14
N ARG A 210 3.45 18.45 -1.90
CA ARG A 210 2.09 18.33 -1.34
C ARG A 210 2.06 18.11 0.18
N ALA A 211 3.20 17.89 0.81
CA ALA A 211 3.39 17.86 2.25
C ALA A 211 4.73 18.50 2.61
N SER A 212 4.80 19.10 3.80
CA SER A 212 6.03 19.73 4.30
C SER A 212 7.00 18.73 4.95
N ARG A 213 6.47 17.61 5.49
CA ARG A 213 7.24 16.58 6.21
C ARG A 213 6.56 15.22 6.17
N ASP A 214 7.33 14.17 6.50
CA ASP A 214 6.84 12.82 6.75
C ASP A 214 6.64 12.61 8.27
N PRO A 215 5.39 12.59 8.79
CA PRO A 215 5.14 12.41 10.22
C PRO A 215 5.32 10.97 10.69
N SER A 216 5.47 9.99 9.79
CA SER A 216 5.62 8.58 10.15
C SER A 216 6.93 8.29 10.88
N GLY A 217 7.94 9.12 10.68
CA GLY A 217 9.24 9.02 11.34
C GLY A 217 9.16 9.19 12.86
N ASP A 218 8.23 10.04 13.34
CA ASP A 218 8.00 10.32 14.76
C ASP A 218 7.41 9.12 15.49
N LEU A 219 6.88 8.14 14.76
CA LEU A 219 6.27 6.93 15.30
C LEU A 219 7.25 5.76 15.45
N ARG A 220 8.54 6.01 15.25
CA ARG A 220 9.56 4.99 15.47
C ARG A 220 9.56 4.55 16.95
N GLY A 221 9.28 3.24 17.17
CA GLY A 221 9.18 2.69 18.53
C GLY A 221 7.81 2.84 19.20
N ALA A 222 6.82 3.49 18.56
CA ALA A 222 5.47 3.68 19.12
C ALA A 222 4.57 2.43 19.03
N LEU A 223 4.94 1.45 18.21
CA LEU A 223 4.26 0.16 18.07
C LEU A 223 4.96 -0.91 18.92
N SER A 224 4.17 -1.86 19.40
CA SER A 224 4.68 -3.02 20.14
C SER A 224 5.68 -3.82 19.28
N ARG A 225 6.74 -4.29 19.88
CA ARG A 225 7.71 -5.14 19.19
C ARG A 225 7.05 -6.47 18.79
N VAL A 226 7.09 -6.79 17.53
CA VAL A 226 6.67 -8.10 17.03
C VAL A 226 7.82 -9.09 17.25
N LYS A 227 7.57 -10.15 18.01
CA LYS A 227 8.55 -11.26 18.12
C LYS A 227 8.70 -11.88 16.74
N LYS A 228 9.89 -11.75 16.17
CA LYS A 228 10.24 -12.48 14.95
C LYS A 228 10.32 -13.97 15.32
N SER A 229 9.37 -14.75 14.85
CA SER A 229 9.48 -16.20 14.88
C SER A 229 10.20 -16.64 13.61
N HIS A 230 11.23 -17.49 13.77
CA HIS A 230 11.78 -18.23 12.64
C HIS A 230 10.78 -19.29 12.19
N PHE A 231 10.87 -19.70 10.93
CA PHE A 231 10.08 -20.83 10.46
C PHE A 231 10.42 -22.05 11.30
N ALA A 232 9.40 -22.73 11.81
CA ALA A 232 9.60 -23.90 12.62
C ALA A 232 10.33 -24.98 11.80
N ALA A 233 11.39 -25.51 12.38
CA ALA A 233 12.20 -26.57 11.82
C ALA A 233 12.90 -27.31 12.97
N LYS A 234 12.47 -28.52 13.23
CA LYS A 234 13.27 -29.45 14.06
C LYS A 234 14.44 -29.93 13.21
N THR A 235 15.64 -29.69 13.65
CA THR A 235 16.88 -30.06 12.93
C THR A 235 17.55 -31.31 13.52
N ASP A 236 17.03 -31.79 14.64
CA ASP A 236 17.49 -33.07 15.23
C ASP A 236 17.18 -34.22 14.27
N PRO A 237 18.18 -35.12 13.98
CA PRO A 237 18.01 -36.19 13.01
C PRO A 237 16.85 -37.15 13.33
N GLU A 238 16.63 -37.47 14.60
CA GLU A 238 15.54 -38.38 14.99
C GLU A 238 14.17 -37.76 14.76
N ALA A 239 14.00 -36.48 15.11
CA ALA A 239 12.77 -35.73 14.83
C ALA A 239 12.52 -35.59 13.32
N VAL A 240 13.58 -35.34 12.54
CA VAL A 240 13.50 -35.29 11.06
C VAL A 240 13.07 -36.66 10.51
N ALA A 241 13.62 -37.78 11.02
CA ALA A 241 13.21 -39.12 10.63
C ALA A 241 11.72 -39.38 10.88
N GLY A 242 11.19 -38.94 12.02
CA GLY A 242 9.78 -39.03 12.35
C GLY A 242 8.90 -38.26 11.36
N ILE A 243 9.31 -37.02 11.04
CA ILE A 243 8.61 -36.16 10.06
C ILE A 243 8.61 -36.81 8.66
N LEU A 244 9.74 -37.34 8.21
CA LEU A 244 9.85 -37.98 6.90
C LEU A 244 8.96 -39.22 6.80
N ARG A 245 8.90 -40.09 7.84
CA ARG A 245 8.00 -41.23 7.88
C ARG A 245 6.53 -40.82 7.87
N ALA A 246 6.17 -39.78 8.62
CA ALA A 246 4.80 -39.24 8.60
C ALA A 246 4.40 -38.71 7.22
N MET A 247 5.35 -38.08 6.48
CA MET A 247 5.11 -37.62 5.12
C MET A 247 4.96 -38.77 4.13
N ASP A 248 5.72 -39.83 4.25
CA ASP A 248 5.63 -41.02 3.39
C ASP A 248 4.30 -41.77 3.62
N GLY A 249 3.78 -41.76 4.84
CA GLY A 249 2.46 -42.33 5.19
C GLY A 249 1.25 -41.47 4.81
N TYR A 250 1.46 -40.27 4.25
CA TYR A 250 0.35 -39.40 3.90
C TYR A 250 -0.45 -39.92 2.70
N GLU A 251 -1.74 -40.12 2.89
CA GLU A 251 -2.71 -40.48 1.85
C GLU A 251 -3.38 -39.25 1.23
N GLY A 252 -3.05 -38.94 -0.01
CA GLY A 252 -3.59 -37.83 -0.76
C GLY A 252 -3.32 -37.97 -2.27
N THR A 253 -3.63 -36.96 -3.05
CA THR A 253 -3.42 -37.03 -4.50
C THR A 253 -1.94 -37.18 -4.82
N LEU A 254 -1.63 -37.96 -5.88
CA LEU A 254 -0.24 -38.24 -6.28
C LEU A 254 0.61 -36.96 -6.43
N PRO A 255 0.14 -35.86 -7.07
CA PRO A 255 0.94 -34.65 -7.16
C PRO A 255 1.30 -34.04 -5.80
N VAL A 256 0.40 -34.08 -4.80
CA VAL A 256 0.69 -33.56 -3.45
C VAL A 256 1.65 -34.47 -2.70
N ARG A 257 1.49 -35.79 -2.79
CA ARG A 257 2.43 -36.77 -2.21
C ARG A 257 3.84 -36.59 -2.77
N CYS A 258 3.98 -36.52 -4.10
CA CYS A 258 5.25 -36.29 -4.76
C CYS A 258 5.88 -34.94 -4.37
N ALA A 259 5.08 -33.86 -4.29
CA ALA A 259 5.58 -32.55 -3.84
C ALA A 259 6.08 -32.59 -2.39
N MET A 260 5.38 -33.29 -1.49
CA MET A 260 5.82 -33.49 -0.10
C MET A 260 7.15 -34.24 -0.04
N ARG A 261 7.28 -35.36 -0.76
CA ARG A 261 8.52 -36.17 -0.81
C ARG A 261 9.70 -35.41 -1.42
N LEU A 262 9.46 -34.57 -2.43
CA LEU A 262 10.50 -33.76 -3.06
C LEU A 262 10.93 -32.55 -2.22
N ALA A 263 10.07 -32.02 -1.36
CA ALA A 263 10.39 -30.84 -0.55
C ALA A 263 11.65 -30.99 0.31
N PRO A 264 11.84 -32.05 1.10
CA PRO A 264 13.07 -32.26 1.85
C PRO A 264 14.28 -32.63 0.95
N LEU A 265 14.06 -33.34 -0.17
CA LEU A 265 15.14 -33.75 -1.07
C LEU A 265 15.78 -32.57 -1.79
N LEU A 266 14.98 -31.63 -2.26
CA LEU A 266 15.44 -30.51 -3.08
C LEU A 266 15.70 -29.25 -2.26
N PHE A 267 15.06 -29.11 -1.11
CA PHE A 267 15.09 -27.96 -0.17
C PHE A 267 15.12 -26.58 -0.86
N VAL A 268 14.43 -26.47 -1.99
CA VAL A 268 14.15 -25.21 -2.68
C VAL A 268 13.05 -24.44 -1.94
N ARG A 269 12.78 -23.18 -2.31
CA ARG A 269 11.67 -22.44 -1.69
C ARG A 269 10.32 -23.09 -2.05
N PRO A 270 9.37 -23.19 -1.11
CA PRO A 270 8.08 -23.85 -1.35
C PRO A 270 7.31 -23.26 -2.56
N GLY A 271 7.44 -21.95 -2.79
CA GLY A 271 6.88 -21.29 -3.96
C GLY A 271 7.50 -21.76 -5.28
N GLU A 272 8.81 -22.00 -5.30
CA GLU A 272 9.54 -22.49 -6.46
C GLU A 272 9.14 -23.95 -6.75
N LEU A 273 9.13 -24.81 -5.73
CA LEU A 273 8.73 -26.19 -5.88
C LEU A 273 7.31 -26.32 -6.47
N ARG A 274 6.33 -25.64 -5.87
CA ARG A 274 4.94 -25.77 -6.33
C ARG A 274 4.69 -25.24 -7.74
N THR A 275 5.49 -24.28 -8.22
CA THR A 275 5.38 -23.71 -9.55
C THR A 275 6.34 -24.34 -10.58
N ALA A 276 7.03 -25.41 -10.21
CA ALA A 276 7.95 -26.11 -11.07
C ALA A 276 7.26 -26.61 -12.35
N LYS A 277 7.94 -26.45 -13.49
CA LYS A 277 7.44 -26.81 -14.80
C LYS A 277 8.24 -28.00 -15.35
N TRP A 278 7.59 -28.84 -16.12
CA TRP A 278 8.24 -29.96 -16.80
C TRP A 278 9.32 -29.50 -17.78
N ALA A 279 9.08 -28.36 -18.47
CA ALA A 279 10.05 -27.79 -19.41
C ALA A 279 11.37 -27.35 -18.75
N ASP A 280 11.39 -27.16 -17.43
CA ASP A 280 12.57 -26.76 -16.65
C ASP A 280 13.37 -27.96 -16.15
N ILE A 281 12.86 -29.20 -16.32
CA ILE A 281 13.49 -30.45 -15.87
C ILE A 281 14.24 -31.11 -17.03
N ASP A 282 15.50 -31.38 -16.78
CA ASP A 282 16.35 -32.16 -17.66
C ASP A 282 16.67 -33.49 -16.96
N LEU A 283 15.97 -34.58 -17.36
CA LEU A 283 16.14 -35.89 -16.75
C LEU A 283 17.42 -36.59 -17.20
N GLU A 284 17.95 -36.29 -18.40
CA GLU A 284 19.19 -36.84 -18.92
C GLU A 284 20.39 -36.27 -18.16
N GLU A 285 20.43 -34.94 -18.03
CA GLU A 285 21.43 -34.20 -17.28
C GLU A 285 21.20 -34.23 -15.77
N LYS A 286 20.07 -34.78 -15.31
CA LYS A 286 19.67 -34.90 -13.91
C LYS A 286 19.70 -33.57 -13.18
N GLN A 287 19.03 -32.56 -13.75
CA GLN A 287 19.01 -31.21 -13.18
C GLN A 287 17.69 -30.48 -13.46
N TRP A 288 17.35 -29.62 -12.54
CA TRP A 288 16.25 -28.67 -12.68
C TRP A 288 16.81 -27.27 -12.84
N ARG A 289 16.48 -26.59 -13.94
CA ARG A 289 16.95 -25.24 -14.27
C ARG A 289 15.79 -24.26 -14.22
N TYR A 290 15.84 -23.26 -13.33
CA TYR A 290 14.79 -22.27 -13.23
C TYR A 290 15.35 -20.90 -12.84
N VAL A 291 14.50 -19.85 -12.94
CA VAL A 291 14.82 -18.50 -12.46
C VAL A 291 14.24 -18.32 -11.07
N VAL A 292 15.09 -17.99 -10.10
CA VAL A 292 14.72 -17.74 -8.70
C VAL A 292 13.79 -16.54 -8.64
N THR A 293 12.55 -16.73 -8.20
CA THR A 293 11.49 -15.69 -8.22
C THR A 293 11.84 -14.47 -7.38
N LYS A 294 12.59 -14.64 -6.28
CA LYS A 294 12.92 -13.55 -5.35
C LYS A 294 14.06 -12.65 -5.84
N THR A 295 15.03 -13.22 -6.54
CA THR A 295 16.26 -12.51 -6.95
C THR A 295 16.37 -12.34 -8.46
N ASN A 296 15.46 -12.92 -9.22
CA ASN A 296 15.46 -12.98 -10.69
C ASN A 296 16.79 -13.52 -11.26
N THR A 297 17.39 -14.51 -10.58
CA THR A 297 18.67 -15.12 -10.98
C THR A 297 18.46 -16.55 -11.45
N PRO A 298 19.08 -16.99 -12.55
CA PRO A 298 19.06 -18.40 -12.97
C PRO A 298 19.72 -19.29 -11.91
N HIS A 299 19.10 -20.44 -11.68
CA HIS A 299 19.56 -21.43 -10.71
C HIS A 299 19.46 -22.84 -11.26
N ILE A 300 20.41 -23.69 -10.89
CA ILE A 300 20.46 -25.10 -11.24
C ILE A 300 20.41 -25.91 -9.97
N VAL A 301 19.47 -26.85 -9.89
CA VAL A 301 19.33 -27.83 -8.80
C VAL A 301 19.68 -29.21 -9.34
N PRO A 302 20.79 -29.83 -8.91
CA PRO A 302 21.07 -31.21 -9.24
C PRO A 302 20.01 -32.14 -8.64
N LEU A 303 19.58 -33.14 -9.38
CA LEU A 303 18.57 -34.11 -8.97
C LEU A 303 19.26 -35.39 -8.53
N SER A 304 18.98 -35.82 -7.31
CA SER A 304 19.38 -37.14 -6.80
C SER A 304 18.57 -38.24 -7.48
N ARG A 305 19.04 -39.49 -7.40
CA ARG A 305 18.33 -40.69 -7.87
C ARG A 305 16.88 -40.72 -7.34
N GLN A 306 16.71 -40.50 -6.05
CA GLN A 306 15.42 -40.50 -5.37
C GLN A 306 14.48 -39.41 -5.90
N ALA A 307 15.00 -38.20 -6.22
CA ALA A 307 14.23 -37.13 -6.80
C ALA A 307 13.76 -37.49 -8.21
N ILE A 308 14.61 -38.12 -9.02
CA ILE A 308 14.29 -38.59 -10.37
C ILE A 308 13.21 -39.68 -10.33
N GLU A 309 13.30 -40.62 -9.41
CA GLU A 309 12.32 -41.70 -9.21
C GLU A 309 10.91 -41.08 -8.94
N ILE A 310 10.82 -40.08 -8.06
CA ILE A 310 9.56 -39.38 -7.77
C ILE A 310 9.04 -38.63 -9.00
N LEU A 311 9.90 -37.98 -9.77
CA LEU A 311 9.50 -37.28 -10.99
C LEU A 311 9.01 -38.26 -12.05
N ASN A 312 9.65 -39.41 -12.22
CA ASN A 312 9.24 -40.46 -13.15
C ASN A 312 7.89 -41.09 -12.72
N GLU A 313 7.62 -41.25 -11.43
CA GLU A 313 6.33 -41.69 -10.89
C GLU A 313 5.20 -40.71 -11.29
N LEU A 314 5.50 -39.41 -11.32
CA LEU A 314 4.52 -38.37 -11.58
C LEU A 314 4.34 -38.04 -13.08
N GLN A 315 5.38 -38.26 -13.89
CA GLN A 315 5.41 -37.88 -15.30
C GLN A 315 4.24 -38.45 -16.13
N PRO A 316 3.82 -39.69 -15.99
CA PRO A 316 2.67 -40.22 -16.75
C PRO A 316 1.36 -39.45 -16.48
N LEU A 317 1.19 -38.93 -15.27
CA LEU A 317 -0.02 -38.21 -14.87
C LEU A 317 0.00 -36.75 -15.30
N THR A 318 1.12 -36.04 -15.14
CA THR A 318 1.19 -34.58 -15.30
C THR A 318 2.14 -34.10 -16.40
N GLY A 319 2.90 -35.02 -17.01
CA GLY A 319 3.97 -34.70 -17.97
C GLY A 319 3.50 -34.03 -19.27
N LYS A 320 2.22 -34.20 -19.63
CA LYS A 320 1.61 -33.50 -20.78
C LYS A 320 1.20 -32.05 -20.47
N GLY A 321 1.22 -31.66 -19.19
CA GLY A 321 0.87 -30.31 -18.72
C GLY A 321 2.08 -29.41 -18.54
N MET A 322 1.84 -28.15 -18.24
CA MET A 322 2.91 -27.18 -17.96
C MET A 322 3.58 -27.47 -16.60
N TYR A 323 2.78 -27.69 -15.56
CA TYR A 323 3.24 -27.80 -14.17
C TYR A 323 3.46 -29.22 -13.76
N ILE A 324 4.55 -29.48 -13.02
CA ILE A 324 4.80 -30.76 -12.36
C ILE A 324 3.71 -31.06 -11.32
N PHE A 325 3.29 -30.01 -10.60
CA PHE A 325 2.27 -30.09 -9.55
C PHE A 325 1.07 -29.20 -9.89
N PRO A 326 0.18 -29.64 -10.79
CA PRO A 326 -1.00 -28.86 -11.16
C PRO A 326 -2.01 -28.80 -10.01
N SER A 327 -2.90 -27.82 -10.06
CA SER A 327 -4.07 -27.73 -9.18
C SER A 327 -5.02 -28.88 -9.44
N ALA A 328 -5.64 -29.41 -8.39
CA ALA A 328 -6.68 -30.44 -8.51
C ALA A 328 -7.93 -29.97 -9.30
N ARG A 329 -8.12 -28.63 -9.41
CA ARG A 329 -9.29 -28.03 -10.10
C ARG A 329 -9.00 -27.72 -11.58
N THR A 330 -7.75 -27.51 -11.97
CA THR A 330 -7.36 -27.16 -13.33
C THR A 330 -5.85 -27.39 -13.54
N SER A 331 -5.50 -27.95 -14.70
CA SER A 331 -4.10 -28.14 -15.11
C SER A 331 -3.38 -26.86 -15.50
N SER A 332 -4.12 -25.77 -15.77
CA SER A 332 -3.54 -24.48 -16.19
C SER A 332 -2.92 -23.67 -15.04
N ARG A 333 -3.08 -24.09 -13.80
CA ARG A 333 -2.52 -23.44 -12.62
C ARG A 333 -1.76 -24.44 -11.76
N PRO A 334 -0.68 -24.01 -11.07
CA PRO A 334 -0.01 -24.87 -10.11
C PRO A 334 -0.88 -25.11 -8.88
N MET A 335 -0.55 -26.10 -8.06
CA MET A 335 -1.18 -26.33 -6.76
C MET A 335 -1.16 -25.07 -5.89
N SER A 336 -2.09 -24.99 -4.92
CA SER A 336 -2.21 -23.82 -4.05
C SER A 336 -0.97 -23.61 -3.17
N ASP A 337 -0.75 -22.38 -2.71
CA ASP A 337 0.36 -22.01 -1.81
C ASP A 337 0.39 -22.85 -0.53
N ASN A 338 -0.79 -23.27 -0.07
CA ASN A 338 -0.94 -24.03 1.17
C ASN A 338 -1.02 -25.55 0.96
N ALA A 339 -0.96 -26.06 -0.26
CA ALA A 339 -1.21 -27.49 -0.54
C ALA A 339 -0.26 -28.39 0.25
N ILE A 340 1.05 -28.16 0.17
CA ILE A 340 2.07 -28.93 0.89
C ILE A 340 1.90 -28.75 2.40
N LEU A 341 1.72 -27.51 2.86
CA LEU A 341 1.57 -27.23 4.28
C LEU A 341 0.31 -27.89 4.87
N ALA A 342 -0.81 -27.81 4.17
CA ALA A 342 -2.06 -28.47 4.58
C ALA A 342 -1.92 -30.00 4.59
N ALA A 343 -1.16 -30.58 3.65
CA ALA A 343 -0.87 -32.01 3.62
C ALA A 343 0.00 -32.43 4.81
N MET A 344 1.04 -31.64 5.16
CA MET A 344 1.85 -31.88 6.35
C MET A 344 0.99 -31.87 7.64
N ARG A 345 0.03 -30.92 7.77
CA ARG A 345 -0.88 -30.88 8.93
C ARG A 345 -1.77 -32.13 9.01
N ARG A 346 -2.27 -32.62 7.87
CA ARG A 346 -3.06 -33.86 7.80
C ARG A 346 -2.21 -35.11 8.08
N ALA A 347 -0.92 -35.08 7.79
CA ALA A 347 0.03 -36.11 8.17
C ALA A 347 0.43 -36.04 9.66
N GLY A 348 -0.19 -35.17 10.47
CA GLY A 348 0.10 -35.05 11.91
C GLY A 348 1.32 -34.22 12.27
N ILE A 349 1.94 -33.54 11.31
CA ILE A 349 3.10 -32.69 11.55
C ILE A 349 2.65 -31.30 11.97
N ASP A 350 2.96 -30.86 13.18
CA ASP A 350 2.50 -29.57 13.72
C ASP A 350 3.25 -28.37 13.09
N LYS A 351 2.58 -27.19 13.15
CA LYS A 351 3.14 -25.94 12.61
C LYS A 351 4.36 -25.46 13.37
N GLU A 352 4.48 -25.84 14.64
CA GLU A 352 5.62 -25.60 15.52
C GLU A 352 6.77 -26.59 15.29
N GLU A 353 6.52 -27.73 14.63
CA GLU A 353 7.53 -28.72 14.34
C GLU A 353 8.22 -28.47 13.00
N MET A 354 7.42 -28.30 11.93
CA MET A 354 7.95 -28.14 10.59
C MET A 354 7.04 -27.30 9.70
N THR A 355 7.69 -26.50 8.89
CA THR A 355 7.07 -25.79 7.75
C THR A 355 7.75 -26.20 6.45
N GLY A 356 7.12 -25.99 5.30
CA GLY A 356 7.76 -26.23 4.01
C GLY A 356 9.06 -25.45 3.81
N HIS A 357 9.20 -24.29 4.47
CA HIS A 357 10.44 -23.51 4.47
C HIS A 357 11.48 -24.06 5.47
N GLY A 358 11.03 -24.77 6.50
CA GLY A 358 11.89 -25.39 7.51
C GLY A 358 12.85 -26.42 6.94
N PHE A 359 12.51 -27.16 5.87
CA PHE A 359 13.42 -28.09 5.23
C PHE A 359 14.72 -27.47 4.74
N ARG A 360 14.73 -26.18 4.43
CA ARG A 360 15.96 -25.46 4.07
C ARG A 360 16.89 -25.27 5.26
N ALA A 361 16.32 -25.01 6.44
CA ALA A 361 17.09 -24.93 7.68
C ALA A 361 17.61 -26.29 8.08
N VAL A 362 16.79 -27.35 7.98
CA VAL A 362 17.21 -28.76 8.23
C VAL A 362 18.37 -29.13 7.32
N ALA A 363 18.24 -28.94 6.02
CA ALA A 363 19.27 -29.27 5.06
C ALA A 363 20.56 -28.48 5.35
N ARG A 364 20.48 -27.17 5.62
CA ARG A 364 21.65 -26.37 5.93
C ARG A 364 22.37 -26.87 7.17
N THR A 365 21.64 -27.13 8.24
CA THR A 365 22.23 -27.58 9.53
C THR A 365 22.84 -28.98 9.41
N ILE A 366 22.10 -29.93 8.86
CA ILE A 366 22.58 -31.32 8.81
C ILE A 366 23.70 -31.49 7.78
N LEU A 367 23.64 -30.84 6.63
CA LEU A 367 24.72 -30.88 5.62
C LEU A 367 26.01 -30.30 6.20
N ASP A 368 25.97 -29.22 6.96
CA ASP A 368 27.15 -28.60 7.57
C ASP A 368 27.63 -29.39 8.78
N GLU A 369 26.75 -29.57 9.78
CA GLU A 369 27.16 -30.07 11.11
C GLU A 369 27.30 -31.60 11.18
N VAL A 370 26.50 -32.36 10.41
CA VAL A 370 26.46 -33.82 10.45
C VAL A 370 27.24 -34.44 9.29
N LEU A 371 27.07 -33.90 8.08
CA LEU A 371 27.68 -34.46 6.87
C LEU A 371 29.00 -33.78 6.48
N GLY A 372 29.40 -32.70 7.17
CA GLY A 372 30.65 -32.01 6.96
C GLY A 372 30.82 -31.35 5.59
N VAL A 373 29.68 -31.00 4.93
CA VAL A 373 29.71 -30.39 3.63
C VAL A 373 30.11 -28.92 3.75
N ARG A 374 30.94 -28.43 2.85
CA ARG A 374 31.39 -27.05 2.83
C ARG A 374 30.20 -26.07 2.73
N PRO A 375 30.14 -25.02 3.57
CA PRO A 375 29.02 -24.06 3.60
C PRO A 375 28.76 -23.35 2.27
N ASP A 376 29.79 -23.05 1.46
CA ASP A 376 29.64 -22.42 0.17
C ASP A 376 28.83 -23.26 -0.83
N PHE A 377 29.01 -24.59 -0.83
CA PHE A 377 28.19 -25.49 -1.67
C PHE A 377 26.72 -25.45 -1.24
N ILE A 378 26.48 -25.43 0.08
CA ILE A 378 25.15 -25.40 0.67
C ILE A 378 24.46 -24.07 0.34
N GLU A 379 25.16 -22.94 0.54
CA GLU A 379 24.59 -21.61 0.26
C GLU A 379 24.29 -21.42 -1.24
N HIS A 380 25.15 -21.93 -2.13
CA HIS A 380 24.86 -21.95 -3.58
C HIS A 380 23.63 -22.79 -3.90
N GLN A 381 23.47 -23.97 -3.27
CA GLN A 381 22.29 -24.82 -3.45
C GLN A 381 21.01 -24.13 -2.94
N LEU A 382 21.11 -23.38 -1.86
CA LEU A 382 20.03 -22.59 -1.30
C LEU A 382 19.69 -21.33 -2.14
N ALA A 383 20.41 -21.06 -3.22
CA ALA A 383 20.31 -19.83 -4.00
C ALA A 383 20.40 -18.57 -3.10
N HIS A 384 21.30 -18.57 -2.14
CA HIS A 384 21.68 -17.40 -1.37
C HIS A 384 22.78 -16.64 -2.09
N ALA A 385 22.84 -15.32 -1.88
CA ALA A 385 23.96 -14.52 -2.38
C ALA A 385 25.21 -14.88 -1.58
N VAL A 386 26.09 -15.66 -2.18
CA VAL A 386 27.41 -15.90 -1.62
C VAL A 386 28.26 -14.69 -1.94
N LYS A 387 28.72 -13.97 -0.91
CA LYS A 387 29.69 -12.89 -1.06
C LYS A 387 31.04 -13.52 -1.41
N ASP A 388 31.35 -13.56 -2.69
CA ASP A 388 32.72 -13.87 -3.13
C ASP A 388 33.60 -12.64 -2.85
N PRO A 389 34.67 -12.77 -2.05
CA PRO A 389 35.60 -11.67 -1.82
C PRO A 389 36.19 -11.07 -3.11
N ASN A 390 36.21 -11.85 -4.20
CA ASN A 390 36.75 -11.45 -5.51
C ASN A 390 35.70 -10.88 -6.47
N GLY A 391 34.48 -10.58 -6.02
CA GLY A 391 33.47 -9.88 -6.80
C GLY A 391 32.84 -10.65 -7.96
N ARG A 392 32.99 -11.97 -8.03
CA ARG A 392 32.37 -12.82 -9.06
C ARG A 392 30.87 -13.00 -8.79
N ALA A 393 30.08 -12.01 -9.10
CA ALA A 393 28.65 -11.93 -8.77
C ALA A 393 27.75 -12.98 -9.45
N TYR A 394 28.27 -13.79 -10.44
CA TYR A 394 27.42 -14.61 -11.32
C TYR A 394 28.03 -15.95 -11.73
N ASN A 395 28.58 -16.73 -10.80
CA ASN A 395 28.95 -18.09 -11.16
C ASN A 395 27.74 -19.04 -11.06
N ARG A 396 26.96 -19.17 -12.15
CA ARG A 396 25.72 -19.99 -12.22
C ARG A 396 25.97 -21.48 -12.04
N THR A 397 27.17 -21.94 -12.40
CA THR A 397 27.60 -23.35 -12.31
C THR A 397 28.56 -23.60 -11.17
N ALA A 398 28.72 -22.62 -10.25
CA ALA A 398 29.65 -22.74 -9.14
C ALA A 398 29.44 -24.07 -8.40
N HIS A 399 30.48 -24.85 -8.40
CA HIS A 399 30.53 -26.12 -7.69
C HIS A 399 29.48 -27.15 -8.11
N LEU A 400 29.04 -27.16 -9.40
CA LEU A 400 28.00 -28.10 -9.84
C LEU A 400 28.36 -29.56 -9.65
N PRO A 401 29.61 -30.05 -9.92
CA PRO A 401 30.01 -31.42 -9.63
C PRO A 401 29.92 -31.75 -8.13
N GLU A 402 30.40 -30.85 -7.29
CA GLU A 402 30.38 -31.02 -5.81
C GLU A 402 28.95 -30.99 -5.29
N ARG A 403 28.12 -30.11 -5.82
CA ARG A 403 26.70 -30.04 -5.47
C ARG A 403 25.94 -31.28 -5.93
N ARG A 404 26.27 -31.90 -7.07
CA ARG A 404 25.70 -33.20 -7.48
C ARG A 404 26.01 -34.27 -6.44
N LYS A 405 27.26 -34.35 -5.98
CA LYS A 405 27.67 -35.29 -4.91
C LYS A 405 26.93 -35.01 -3.60
N MET A 406 26.90 -33.76 -3.20
CA MET A 406 26.17 -33.31 -2.01
C MET A 406 24.69 -33.69 -2.03
N MET A 407 23.99 -33.43 -3.16
CA MET A 407 22.56 -33.72 -3.28
C MET A 407 22.27 -35.22 -3.24
N GLN A 408 23.16 -36.07 -3.81
CA GLN A 408 23.02 -37.53 -3.69
C GLN A 408 23.32 -38.01 -2.25
N GLN A 409 24.40 -37.51 -1.65
CA GLN A 409 24.74 -37.83 -0.25
C GLN A 409 23.60 -37.42 0.71
N TRP A 410 22.98 -36.26 0.47
CA TRP A 410 21.84 -35.79 1.24
C TRP A 410 20.62 -36.72 1.10
N ALA A 411 20.27 -37.10 -0.11
CA ALA A 411 19.13 -37.98 -0.37
C ALA A 411 19.34 -39.37 0.26
N ASP A 412 20.53 -39.93 0.12
CA ASP A 412 20.90 -41.23 0.73
C ASP A 412 20.89 -41.12 2.28
N TYR A 413 21.28 -39.98 2.84
CA TYR A 413 21.18 -39.73 4.26
C TYR A 413 19.74 -39.73 4.76
N LEU A 414 18.82 -39.02 4.04
CA LEU A 414 17.40 -39.00 4.38
C LEU A 414 16.76 -40.40 4.32
N ASP A 415 17.17 -41.23 3.37
CA ASP A 415 16.70 -42.62 3.28
C ASP A 415 17.18 -43.46 4.49
N ARG A 416 18.43 -43.31 4.88
CA ARG A 416 18.95 -43.98 6.10
C ARG A 416 18.21 -43.51 7.36
N LEU A 417 17.93 -42.23 7.50
CA LEU A 417 17.13 -41.69 8.61
C LEU A 417 15.73 -42.31 8.66
N LYS A 418 15.06 -42.41 7.52
CA LYS A 418 13.73 -43.02 7.44
C LYS A 418 13.75 -44.52 7.84
N ALA A 419 14.78 -45.22 7.42
CA ALA A 419 14.98 -46.66 7.75
C ALA A 419 15.33 -46.90 9.22
N GLY A 420 15.56 -45.87 10.04
CA GLY A 420 15.92 -46.01 11.46
C GLY A 420 17.37 -46.47 11.70
N SER A 421 18.24 -46.37 10.71
CA SER A 421 19.66 -46.69 10.85
C SER A 421 20.37 -45.70 11.77
N LYS A 422 21.23 -46.17 12.72
CA LYS A 422 22.08 -45.29 13.51
C LYS A 422 23.02 -44.52 12.59
N VAL A 423 22.84 -43.23 12.52
CA VAL A 423 23.72 -42.34 11.75
C VAL A 423 24.84 -41.88 12.69
N ILE A 424 26.04 -42.32 12.42
CA ILE A 424 27.24 -41.89 13.15
C ILE A 424 27.73 -40.60 12.47
N PRO A 425 27.87 -39.48 13.21
CA PRO A 425 28.45 -38.26 12.66
C PRO A 425 29.88 -38.54 12.16
N ILE A 426 30.20 -38.02 10.98
CA ILE A 426 31.60 -38.05 10.51
C ILE A 426 32.33 -37.00 11.34
N SER A 427 33.15 -37.44 12.31
CA SER A 427 34.03 -36.54 13.05
C SER A 427 34.97 -35.85 12.05
N LYS A 428 34.98 -34.52 12.04
CA LYS A 428 36.04 -33.79 11.35
C LYS A 428 37.35 -34.21 11.99
N GLY A 429 38.18 -34.95 11.26
CA GLY A 429 39.54 -35.21 11.69
C GLY A 429 40.24 -33.88 12.02
N ALA A 430 40.95 -33.89 13.14
CA ALA A 430 41.67 -32.75 13.68
C ALA A 430 42.67 -32.16 12.68
#